data_5a0eaa4bc05619199da6bc4e90b1d864
#
_entry.id   5a0eaa4bc05619199da6bc4e90b1d864
#
_cell.length_a   1.000
_cell.length_b   1.000
_cell.length_c   1.000
_cell.angle_alpha   90.00
_cell.angle_beta   90.00
_cell.angle_gamma   90.00
#
_symmetry.space_group_name_H-M   'P 1'
#
loop_
_entity.id
_entity.type
_entity.pdbx_description
1 polymer ?
#
loop_
_entity_poly.entity_id
_entity_poly.type
_entity_poly.pdbx_seq_one_letter_code
_entity_poly.pdbx_strand_id
1 'polypeptide(L)'
;MNYIELSVFIAYFVFMVAIGLYFFSKSKGAGEKDYFLGGRNMGAWVSALSAGASDMSAWVLMGLPASIYLSGMGQTWIAIGLGIGYAVSWIFMAPRLRRFSIAANDSITIPQYLTNRFLSKNRSLQILSAIIFLVAYTIYAASSIKACGTLFNTVMDIDPTVAMYIAAFIIVAYTFLGGFSAVCWTDFFQGMIMLAALLIAPLFALALAKAGDGAATGAALPEGFFNFFTTPQDIISGLGWGLGYFGMPHIIIRFMSLKSEKELRKSSVIGISWTTIILIMSALTAIAGRLYLGEIEDSSTVFITMVRRIFPALVSGLLLSAILSAAMSTADSQLLAASSAFASDVYKPVIRKKASDSEMLWAGRIVVIVIAVVALMIASDPNSGSIMGLVENAWGVFGAAFGPVILLSLFWKRLTFGGTVAGIAAGAAVDILWLVFLSSTDIYEIVPGFAAGLLAAVVVSLLSKGPGKDVEDLFDRAVDLKS
;
A
#
# COMPACT_ATOMS: atom_id res chain seq x y z
N MET A 1 27.38 8.76 -13.77
CA MET A 1 26.16 9.59 -13.63
C MET A 1 25.58 9.94 -15.01
N ASN A 2 24.30 9.66 -15.25
CA ASN A 2 23.64 9.99 -16.51
C ASN A 2 22.79 11.27 -16.34
N TYR A 3 23.29 12.39 -16.87
CA TYR A 3 22.67 13.71 -16.72
C TYR A 3 21.29 13.80 -17.42
N ILE A 4 21.04 13.00 -18.46
CA ILE A 4 19.75 12.96 -19.16
C ILE A 4 18.72 12.28 -18.28
N GLU A 5 19.03 11.12 -17.71
CA GLU A 5 18.12 10.44 -16.76
C GLU A 5 17.84 11.32 -15.54
N LEU A 6 18.87 11.98 -14.98
CA LEU A 6 18.69 12.92 -13.88
C LEU A 6 17.79 14.10 -14.25
N SER A 7 17.92 14.68 -15.45
CA SER A 7 17.06 15.78 -15.89
C SER A 7 15.59 15.36 -16.00
N VAL A 8 15.34 14.10 -16.42
CA VAL A 8 13.97 13.53 -16.44
C VAL A 8 13.42 13.36 -15.04
N PHE A 9 14.21 12.88 -14.09
CA PHE A 9 13.78 12.78 -12.69
C PHE A 9 13.45 14.14 -12.08
N ILE A 10 14.29 15.16 -12.34
CA ILE A 10 14.02 16.54 -11.89
C ILE A 10 12.71 17.04 -12.52
N ALA A 11 12.50 16.86 -13.81
CA ALA A 11 11.27 17.23 -14.48
C ALA A 11 10.04 16.53 -13.88
N TYR A 12 10.16 15.23 -13.59
CA TYR A 12 9.14 14.46 -12.88
C TYR A 12 8.82 15.07 -11.50
N PHE A 13 9.83 15.37 -10.67
CA PHE A 13 9.60 15.98 -9.36
C PHE A 13 8.96 17.35 -9.46
N VAL A 14 9.42 18.20 -10.38
CA VAL A 14 8.81 19.52 -10.62
C VAL A 14 7.34 19.38 -11.00
N PHE A 15 6.99 18.44 -11.86
CA PHE A 15 5.61 18.17 -12.25
C PHE A 15 4.76 17.72 -11.04
N MET A 16 5.25 16.79 -10.22
CA MET A 16 4.52 16.31 -9.03
C MET A 16 4.33 17.42 -7.99
N VAL A 17 5.36 18.23 -7.73
CA VAL A 17 5.28 19.37 -6.81
C VAL A 17 4.30 20.43 -7.34
N ALA A 18 4.26 20.66 -8.64
CA ALA A 18 3.30 21.61 -9.26
C ALA A 18 1.85 21.17 -9.03
N ILE A 19 1.55 19.86 -9.17
CA ILE A 19 0.23 19.31 -8.83
C ILE A 19 -0.07 19.50 -7.34
N GLY A 20 0.87 19.17 -6.46
CA GLY A 20 0.74 19.37 -5.01
C GLY A 20 0.42 20.82 -4.65
N LEU A 21 1.17 21.78 -5.21
CA LEU A 21 0.95 23.22 -4.98
C LEU A 21 -0.40 23.71 -5.53
N TYR A 22 -0.83 23.23 -6.69
CA TYR A 22 -2.14 23.55 -7.25
C TYR A 22 -3.27 23.15 -6.28
N PHE A 23 -3.26 21.91 -5.79
CA PHE A 23 -4.27 21.45 -4.85
C PHE A 23 -4.13 22.10 -3.47
N PHE A 24 -2.90 22.36 -3.00
CA PHE A 24 -2.67 23.13 -1.78
C PHE A 24 -3.30 24.52 -1.85
N SER A 25 -3.17 25.21 -2.99
CA SER A 25 -3.79 26.53 -3.18
C SER A 25 -5.32 26.48 -3.16
N LYS A 26 -5.92 25.39 -3.65
CA LYS A 26 -7.36 25.16 -3.63
C LYS A 26 -7.91 24.74 -2.27
N SER A 27 -7.10 24.08 -1.43
CA SER A 27 -7.50 23.58 -0.12
C SER A 27 -7.37 24.61 1.01
N LYS A 28 -6.98 25.86 0.71
CA LYS A 28 -6.92 26.92 1.71
C LYS A 28 -8.31 27.17 2.29
N GLY A 29 -8.48 26.84 3.59
CA GLY A 29 -9.76 26.95 4.30
C GLY A 29 -10.62 25.68 4.25
N ALA A 30 -10.14 24.58 3.66
CA ALA A 30 -10.81 23.30 3.70
C ALA A 30 -10.82 22.72 5.13
N GLY A 31 -11.93 22.11 5.53
CA GLY A 31 -12.06 21.45 6.83
C GLY A 31 -11.33 20.10 6.87
N GLU A 32 -11.33 19.48 8.04
CA GLU A 32 -10.72 18.18 8.32
C GLU A 32 -11.14 17.09 7.30
N LYS A 33 -12.43 17.03 6.96
CA LYS A 33 -12.98 16.05 6.01
C LYS A 33 -12.46 16.23 4.59
N ASP A 34 -12.30 17.48 4.15
CA ASP A 34 -11.76 17.77 2.81
C ASP A 34 -10.27 17.43 2.74
N TYR A 35 -9.53 17.70 3.81
CA TYR A 35 -8.09 17.47 3.84
C TYR A 35 -7.74 15.97 3.92
N PHE A 36 -8.44 15.18 4.77
CA PHE A 36 -8.12 13.77 4.99
C PHE A 36 -8.92 12.78 4.13
N LEU A 37 -10.03 13.19 3.51
CA LEU A 37 -10.90 12.30 2.71
C LEU A 37 -11.34 12.91 1.38
N GLY A 38 -10.88 14.12 1.03
CA GLY A 38 -11.27 14.80 -0.21
C GLY A 38 -12.77 15.11 -0.29
N GLY A 39 -13.44 15.32 0.86
CA GLY A 39 -14.86 15.65 0.93
C GLY A 39 -15.82 14.59 0.35
N ARG A 40 -15.35 13.35 0.13
CA ARG A 40 -16.06 12.27 -0.60
C ARG A 40 -16.45 12.66 -2.03
N ASN A 41 -15.57 13.40 -2.73
CA ASN A 41 -15.83 13.90 -4.09
C ASN A 41 -14.96 13.25 -5.17
N MET A 42 -14.28 12.14 -4.86
CA MET A 42 -13.39 11.48 -5.82
C MET A 42 -14.17 10.81 -6.94
N GLY A 43 -13.73 11.04 -8.18
CA GLY A 43 -14.22 10.36 -9.37
C GLY A 43 -13.61 8.97 -9.54
N ALA A 44 -14.23 8.16 -10.38
CA ALA A 44 -13.89 6.75 -10.56
C ALA A 44 -12.43 6.51 -10.98
N TRP A 45 -11.94 7.22 -11.98
CA TRP A 45 -10.58 7.06 -12.50
C TRP A 45 -9.51 7.41 -11.48
N VAL A 46 -9.66 8.58 -10.85
CA VAL A 46 -8.68 9.07 -9.87
C VAL A 46 -8.66 8.14 -8.65
N SER A 47 -9.82 7.75 -8.13
CA SER A 47 -9.90 6.84 -6.98
C SER A 47 -9.35 5.45 -7.29
N ALA A 48 -9.64 4.90 -8.48
CA ALA A 48 -9.16 3.59 -8.89
C ALA A 48 -7.63 3.54 -9.00
N LEU A 49 -7.06 4.50 -9.76
CA LEU A 49 -5.62 4.55 -9.97
C LEU A 49 -4.89 4.96 -8.68
N SER A 50 -5.46 5.87 -7.87
CA SER A 50 -4.88 6.20 -6.58
C SER A 50 -4.88 5.00 -5.64
N ALA A 51 -5.96 4.22 -5.57
CA ALA A 51 -5.98 3.00 -4.76
C ALA A 51 -4.92 1.99 -5.24
N GLY A 52 -4.81 1.78 -6.56
CA GLY A 52 -3.82 0.88 -7.15
C GLY A 52 -2.39 1.39 -7.01
N ALA A 53 -2.11 2.65 -7.35
CA ALA A 53 -0.77 3.22 -7.29
C ALA A 53 -0.24 3.36 -5.85
N SER A 54 -1.12 3.65 -4.88
CA SER A 54 -0.72 3.71 -3.47
C SER A 54 -0.47 2.33 -2.84
N ASP A 55 -1.02 1.29 -3.43
CA ASP A 55 -0.83 -0.11 -3.08
C ASP A 55 0.44 -0.68 -3.73
N MET A 56 0.57 -0.50 -5.04
CA MET A 56 1.66 -1.01 -5.87
C MET A 56 2.92 -0.16 -5.70
N SER A 57 3.58 -0.23 -4.53
CA SER A 57 4.83 0.47 -4.27
C SER A 57 5.97 -0.04 -5.17
N ALA A 58 7.19 0.41 -4.92
CA ALA A 58 8.36 -0.04 -5.65
C ALA A 58 8.55 -1.57 -5.66
N TRP A 59 7.90 -2.31 -4.74
CA TRP A 59 7.94 -3.77 -4.72
C TRP A 59 7.44 -4.41 -6.02
N VAL A 60 6.48 -3.79 -6.71
CA VAL A 60 5.93 -4.33 -7.97
C VAL A 60 6.90 -4.21 -9.14
N LEU A 61 7.85 -3.27 -9.07
CA LEU A 61 8.89 -3.06 -10.09
C LEU A 61 10.24 -3.72 -9.72
N MET A 62 10.51 -3.90 -8.43
CA MET A 62 11.78 -4.36 -7.91
C MET A 62 11.64 -5.65 -7.08
N GLY A 63 10.70 -5.71 -6.13
CA GLY A 63 10.56 -6.81 -5.17
C GLY A 63 9.99 -8.09 -5.80
N LEU A 64 8.79 -8.03 -6.35
CA LEU A 64 8.15 -9.20 -6.98
C LEU A 64 8.93 -9.72 -8.19
N PRO A 65 9.41 -8.86 -9.12
CA PRO A 65 10.31 -9.33 -10.17
C PRO A 65 11.58 -10.00 -9.64
N ALA A 66 12.20 -9.45 -8.57
CA ALA A 66 13.37 -10.06 -7.96
C ALA A 66 13.08 -11.46 -7.38
N SER A 67 11.97 -11.61 -6.64
CA SER A 67 11.57 -12.89 -6.06
C SER A 67 11.34 -13.96 -7.13
N ILE A 68 10.61 -13.62 -8.21
CA ILE A 68 10.37 -14.55 -9.32
C ILE A 68 11.67 -14.82 -10.09
N TYR A 69 12.52 -13.82 -10.29
CA TYR A 69 13.80 -13.94 -10.97
C TYR A 69 14.74 -14.93 -10.27
N LEU A 70 14.76 -14.92 -8.93
CA LEU A 70 15.58 -15.81 -8.10
C LEU A 70 14.98 -17.19 -7.93
N SER A 71 13.70 -17.25 -7.55
CA SER A 71 13.05 -18.48 -7.07
C SER A 71 12.08 -19.11 -8.07
N GLY A 72 11.88 -18.48 -9.24
CA GLY A 72 11.01 -18.99 -10.30
C GLY A 72 9.53 -18.68 -10.13
N MET A 73 8.74 -19.33 -11.00
CA MET A 73 7.30 -19.03 -11.18
C MET A 73 6.42 -19.39 -9.98
N GLY A 74 6.91 -20.18 -9.02
CA GLY A 74 6.22 -20.42 -7.76
C GLY A 74 5.89 -19.15 -6.98
N GLN A 75 6.72 -18.11 -7.09
CA GLN A 75 6.48 -16.82 -6.45
C GLN A 75 5.31 -16.02 -7.05
N THR A 76 4.80 -16.41 -8.21
CA THR A 76 3.62 -15.78 -8.82
C THR A 76 2.33 -16.00 -8.02
N TRP A 77 2.30 -16.94 -7.07
CA TRP A 77 1.18 -17.07 -6.14
C TRP A 77 0.94 -15.81 -5.32
N ILE A 78 1.98 -15.01 -5.05
CA ILE A 78 1.87 -13.67 -4.45
C ILE A 78 0.98 -12.78 -5.32
N ALA A 79 1.28 -12.68 -6.62
CA ALA A 79 0.49 -11.87 -7.56
C ALA A 79 -0.96 -12.37 -7.68
N ILE A 80 -1.16 -13.69 -7.67
CA ILE A 80 -2.50 -14.29 -7.72
C ILE A 80 -3.29 -13.97 -6.46
N GLY A 81 -2.69 -14.15 -5.29
CA GLY A 81 -3.31 -13.81 -4.00
C GLY A 81 -3.71 -12.33 -3.93
N LEU A 82 -2.78 -11.44 -4.29
CA LEU A 82 -3.03 -10.01 -4.37
C LEU A 82 -4.16 -9.68 -5.36
N GLY A 83 -4.14 -10.23 -6.58
CA GLY A 83 -5.18 -9.98 -7.56
C GLY A 83 -6.58 -10.41 -7.08
N ILE A 84 -6.68 -11.59 -6.45
CA ILE A 84 -7.94 -12.10 -5.88
C ILE A 84 -8.38 -11.20 -4.71
N GLY A 85 -7.50 -10.91 -3.76
CA GLY A 85 -7.81 -10.09 -2.60
C GLY A 85 -8.28 -8.68 -2.99
N TYR A 86 -7.58 -8.05 -3.94
CA TYR A 86 -7.97 -6.75 -4.50
C TYR A 86 -9.36 -6.79 -5.14
N ALA A 87 -9.62 -7.77 -5.99
CA ALA A 87 -10.93 -7.91 -6.64
C ALA A 87 -12.06 -8.14 -5.62
N VAL A 88 -11.85 -9.03 -4.64
CA VAL A 88 -12.83 -9.30 -3.58
C VAL A 88 -13.09 -8.04 -2.75
N SER A 89 -12.05 -7.28 -2.40
CA SER A 89 -12.20 -6.03 -1.63
C SER A 89 -13.03 -4.98 -2.38
N TRP A 90 -12.78 -4.78 -3.67
CA TRP A 90 -13.55 -3.84 -4.49
C TRP A 90 -15.00 -4.26 -4.73
N ILE A 91 -15.24 -5.55 -4.96
CA ILE A 91 -16.59 -6.05 -5.31
C ILE A 91 -17.48 -6.14 -4.08
N PHE A 92 -16.98 -6.68 -2.98
CA PHE A 92 -17.81 -6.99 -1.80
C PHE A 92 -17.64 -6.01 -0.64
N MET A 93 -16.41 -5.58 -0.33
CA MET A 93 -16.15 -4.75 0.83
C MET A 93 -16.39 -3.26 0.54
N ALA A 94 -15.92 -2.74 -0.59
CA ALA A 94 -15.97 -1.31 -0.88
C ALA A 94 -17.38 -0.70 -0.86
N PRO A 95 -18.43 -1.32 -1.45
CA PRO A 95 -19.79 -0.78 -1.39
C PRO A 95 -20.32 -0.70 0.04
N ARG A 96 -20.05 -1.72 0.83
CA ARG A 96 -20.50 -1.77 2.22
C ARG A 96 -19.74 -0.77 3.09
N LEU A 97 -18.41 -0.74 2.98
CA LEU A 97 -17.59 0.18 3.78
C LEU A 97 -17.97 1.64 3.53
N ARG A 98 -18.23 2.02 2.27
CA ARG A 98 -18.69 3.37 1.94
C ARG A 98 -20.00 3.71 2.65
N ARG A 99 -21.02 2.84 2.54
CA ARG A 99 -22.33 3.04 3.21
C ARG A 99 -22.20 3.06 4.73
N PHE A 100 -21.48 2.10 5.28
CA PHE A 100 -21.29 1.97 6.73
C PHE A 100 -20.52 3.16 7.31
N SER A 101 -19.50 3.69 6.62
CA SER A 101 -18.77 4.88 7.09
C SER A 101 -19.63 6.13 7.14
N ILE A 102 -20.59 6.27 6.20
CA ILE A 102 -21.56 7.36 6.21
C ILE A 102 -22.55 7.18 7.36
N ALA A 103 -23.14 5.99 7.51
CA ALA A 103 -24.08 5.67 8.57
C ALA A 103 -23.44 5.78 9.98
N ALA A 104 -22.18 5.45 10.10
CA ALA A 104 -21.40 5.55 11.34
C ALA A 104 -20.83 6.98 11.51
N ASN A 105 -21.72 7.96 11.63
CA ASN A 105 -21.42 9.37 11.89
C ASN A 105 -20.46 10.00 10.86
N ASP A 106 -20.61 9.66 9.58
CA ASP A 106 -19.78 10.16 8.48
C ASP A 106 -18.27 10.07 8.75
N SER A 107 -17.84 8.93 9.26
CA SER A 107 -16.46 8.68 9.69
C SER A 107 -15.47 8.88 8.54
N ILE A 108 -14.37 9.57 8.83
CA ILE A 108 -13.34 9.93 7.85
C ILE A 108 -12.06 9.10 7.95
N THR A 109 -11.90 8.32 9.04
CA THR A 109 -10.79 7.38 9.23
C THR A 109 -11.33 5.98 9.57
N ILE A 110 -10.51 4.95 9.39
CA ILE A 110 -10.87 3.59 9.76
C ILE A 110 -11.04 3.42 11.29
N PRO A 111 -10.16 3.97 12.14
CA PRO A 111 -10.38 3.93 13.58
C PRO A 111 -11.66 4.63 14.03
N GLN A 112 -12.00 5.79 13.43
CA GLN A 112 -13.28 6.46 13.69
C GLN A 112 -14.46 5.58 13.26
N TYR A 113 -14.40 5.01 12.06
CA TYR A 113 -15.43 4.10 11.57
C TYR A 113 -15.68 2.96 12.54
N LEU A 114 -14.62 2.24 12.93
CA LEU A 114 -14.73 1.12 13.88
C LEU A 114 -15.30 1.56 15.23
N THR A 115 -14.91 2.72 15.75
CA THR A 115 -15.44 3.25 17.01
C THR A 115 -16.91 3.66 16.89
N ASN A 116 -17.26 4.40 15.86
CA ASN A 116 -18.61 4.91 15.62
C ASN A 116 -19.59 3.79 15.22
N ARG A 117 -19.11 2.71 14.59
CA ARG A 117 -19.89 1.52 14.28
C ARG A 117 -20.53 0.88 15.53
N PHE A 118 -19.86 1.03 16.69
CA PHE A 118 -20.37 0.53 17.98
C PHE A 118 -20.94 1.62 18.86
N LEU A 119 -21.10 2.85 18.36
CA LEU A 119 -21.54 4.01 19.14
C LEU A 119 -20.75 4.19 20.44
N SER A 120 -19.50 3.78 20.43
CA SER A 120 -18.66 3.71 21.62
C SER A 120 -18.05 5.07 21.97
N LYS A 121 -18.07 5.40 23.27
CA LYS A 121 -17.32 6.52 23.85
C LYS A 121 -15.90 6.13 24.26
N ASN A 122 -15.59 4.84 24.25
CA ASN A 122 -14.27 4.32 24.61
C ASN A 122 -13.27 4.56 23.47
N ARG A 123 -12.13 5.14 23.79
CA ARG A 123 -11.07 5.51 22.84
C ARG A 123 -9.99 4.44 22.65
N SER A 124 -10.07 3.32 23.35
CA SER A 124 -9.05 2.27 23.30
C SER A 124 -8.81 1.78 21.86
N LEU A 125 -9.87 1.62 21.09
CA LEU A 125 -9.79 1.18 19.69
C LEU A 125 -9.06 2.19 18.80
N GLN A 126 -9.33 3.49 18.97
CA GLN A 126 -8.65 4.55 18.22
C GLN A 126 -7.15 4.60 18.57
N ILE A 127 -6.82 4.52 19.87
CA ILE A 127 -5.43 4.56 20.35
C ILE A 127 -4.67 3.31 19.86
N LEU A 128 -5.24 2.12 20.03
CA LEU A 128 -4.62 0.87 19.57
C LEU A 128 -4.37 0.89 18.05
N SER A 129 -5.37 1.31 17.29
CA SER A 129 -5.25 1.42 15.84
C SER A 129 -4.18 2.43 15.42
N ALA A 130 -4.14 3.59 16.07
CA ALA A 130 -3.14 4.62 15.75
C ALA A 130 -1.71 4.15 16.04
N ILE A 131 -1.49 3.41 17.13
CA ILE A 131 -0.17 2.83 17.45
C ILE A 131 0.26 1.86 16.36
N ILE A 132 -0.63 0.92 15.97
CA ILE A 132 -0.34 -0.04 14.91
C ILE A 132 -0.05 0.69 13.59
N PHE A 133 -0.85 1.71 13.24
CA PHE A 133 -0.63 2.49 12.03
C PHE A 133 0.73 3.18 12.01
N LEU A 134 1.11 3.83 13.12
CA LEU A 134 2.41 4.51 13.22
C LEU A 134 3.57 3.54 13.03
N VAL A 135 3.53 2.39 13.71
CA VAL A 135 4.60 1.38 13.61
C VAL A 135 4.67 0.77 12.21
N ALA A 136 3.57 0.22 11.73
CA ALA A 136 3.54 -0.49 10.46
C ALA A 136 3.82 0.44 9.26
N TYR A 137 3.28 1.66 9.25
CA TYR A 137 3.60 2.62 8.18
C TYR A 137 5.04 3.12 8.23
N THR A 138 5.67 3.16 9.42
CA THR A 138 7.10 3.50 9.51
C THR A 138 7.96 2.43 8.84
N ILE A 139 7.67 1.15 9.08
CA ILE A 139 8.36 0.02 8.45
C ILE A 139 8.14 0.04 6.92
N TYR A 140 6.90 0.26 6.50
CA TYR A 140 6.60 0.31 5.06
C TYR A 140 7.26 1.50 4.36
N ALA A 141 7.27 2.69 4.97
CA ALA A 141 7.94 3.87 4.43
C ALA A 141 9.45 3.65 4.24
N ALA A 142 10.07 2.85 5.12
CA ALA A 142 11.46 2.46 4.98
C ALA A 142 11.72 1.69 3.67
N SER A 143 10.80 0.82 3.22
CA SER A 143 10.92 0.12 1.94
C SER A 143 10.94 1.09 0.76
N SER A 144 10.09 2.12 0.78
CA SER A 144 10.02 3.16 -0.25
C SER A 144 11.32 3.99 -0.32
N ILE A 145 11.87 4.38 0.84
CA ILE A 145 13.15 5.08 0.93
C ILE A 145 14.27 4.21 0.38
N LYS A 146 14.32 2.93 0.76
CA LYS A 146 15.32 1.97 0.29
C LYS A 146 15.25 1.76 -1.22
N ALA A 147 14.06 1.63 -1.78
CA ALA A 147 13.86 1.47 -3.22
C ALA A 147 14.33 2.69 -4.02
N CYS A 148 13.97 3.91 -3.59
CA CYS A 148 14.47 5.15 -4.21
C CYS A 148 15.99 5.28 -4.04
N GLY A 149 16.53 4.91 -2.88
CA GLY A 149 17.95 4.87 -2.63
C GLY A 149 18.69 3.95 -3.59
N THR A 150 18.18 2.73 -3.80
CA THR A 150 18.74 1.77 -4.78
C THR A 150 18.71 2.34 -6.20
N LEU A 151 17.60 2.96 -6.60
CA LEU A 151 17.50 3.60 -7.91
C LEU A 151 18.53 4.70 -8.09
N PHE A 152 18.63 5.63 -7.16
CA PHE A 152 19.58 6.75 -7.25
C PHE A 152 21.04 6.29 -7.20
N ASN A 153 21.37 5.30 -6.36
CA ASN A 153 22.67 4.67 -6.35
C ASN A 153 23.02 4.07 -7.72
N THR A 154 22.12 3.25 -8.29
CA THR A 154 22.34 2.55 -9.56
C THR A 154 22.42 3.50 -10.76
N VAL A 155 21.66 4.59 -10.76
CA VAL A 155 21.59 5.55 -11.88
C VAL A 155 22.65 6.65 -11.77
N MET A 156 22.89 7.15 -10.58
CA MET A 156 23.76 8.31 -10.34
C MET A 156 25.15 7.94 -9.86
N ASP A 157 25.38 6.67 -9.51
CA ASP A 157 26.65 6.18 -8.94
C ASP A 157 27.08 6.99 -7.69
N ILE A 158 26.10 7.21 -6.80
CA ILE A 158 26.30 7.88 -5.50
C ILE A 158 26.20 6.88 -4.37
N ASP A 159 26.78 7.22 -3.22
CA ASP A 159 26.69 6.38 -2.02
C ASP A 159 25.23 6.04 -1.68
N PRO A 160 24.90 4.77 -1.39
CA PRO A 160 23.54 4.36 -1.08
C PRO A 160 22.89 5.13 0.07
N THR A 161 23.67 5.49 1.09
CA THR A 161 23.18 6.24 2.26
C THR A 161 22.80 7.66 1.84
N VAL A 162 23.65 8.32 1.05
CA VAL A 162 23.35 9.65 0.50
C VAL A 162 22.11 9.59 -0.38
N ALA A 163 21.99 8.55 -1.21
CA ALA A 163 20.81 8.30 -2.05
C ALA A 163 19.53 8.20 -1.22
N MET A 164 19.55 7.48 -0.10
CA MET A 164 18.40 7.34 0.81
C MET A 164 18.07 8.66 1.52
N TYR A 165 19.04 9.49 1.91
CA TYR A 165 18.79 10.83 2.46
C TYR A 165 18.05 11.72 1.45
N ILE A 166 18.50 11.72 0.18
CA ILE A 166 17.83 12.46 -0.90
C ILE A 166 16.39 11.97 -1.08
N ALA A 167 16.18 10.65 -1.13
CA ALA A 167 14.86 10.05 -1.27
C ALA A 167 13.93 10.44 -0.12
N ALA A 168 14.38 10.31 1.12
CA ALA A 168 13.62 10.67 2.31
C ALA A 168 13.22 12.16 2.29
N PHE A 169 14.17 13.05 1.96
CA PHE A 169 13.90 14.48 1.85
C PHE A 169 12.82 14.79 0.80
N ILE A 170 12.91 14.17 -0.37
CA ILE A 170 11.93 14.37 -1.47
C ILE A 170 10.56 13.89 -1.03
N ILE A 171 10.46 12.69 -0.45
CA ILE A 171 9.18 12.11 0.02
C ILE A 171 8.54 13.04 1.06
N VAL A 172 9.31 13.51 2.04
CA VAL A 172 8.80 14.43 3.09
C VAL A 172 8.36 15.76 2.49
N ALA A 173 9.20 16.40 1.68
CA ALA A 173 8.90 17.70 1.09
C ALA A 173 7.61 17.67 0.26
N TYR A 174 7.41 16.59 -0.49
CA TYR A 174 6.25 16.39 -1.33
C TYR A 174 4.98 16.12 -0.51
N THR A 175 5.03 15.18 0.46
CA THR A 175 3.88 14.81 1.31
C THR A 175 3.41 15.99 2.17
N PHE A 176 4.33 16.85 2.59
CA PHE A 176 4.04 18.01 3.43
C PHE A 176 3.10 19.04 2.77
N LEU A 177 3.12 19.13 1.45
CA LEU A 177 2.34 20.12 0.67
C LEU A 177 0.91 19.64 0.39
N GLY A 178 0.68 18.32 0.30
CA GLY A 178 -0.58 17.76 -0.17
C GLY A 178 -1.56 17.43 0.95
N GLY A 179 -2.87 17.43 0.61
CA GLY A 179 -3.93 16.71 1.31
C GLY A 179 -4.41 15.56 0.44
N PHE A 180 -5.46 14.86 0.85
CA PHE A 180 -5.96 13.65 0.17
C PHE A 180 -6.22 13.85 -1.33
N SER A 181 -6.81 14.98 -1.72
CA SER A 181 -7.08 15.28 -3.14
C SER A 181 -5.80 15.44 -3.96
N ALA A 182 -4.76 16.07 -3.40
CA ALA A 182 -3.48 16.21 -4.06
C ALA A 182 -2.84 14.83 -4.25
N VAL A 183 -2.78 14.03 -3.19
CA VAL A 183 -2.26 12.66 -3.22
C VAL A 183 -3.00 11.83 -4.28
N CYS A 184 -4.34 11.83 -4.29
CA CYS A 184 -5.08 11.04 -5.28
C CYS A 184 -4.80 11.45 -6.73
N TRP A 185 -4.60 12.73 -7.01
CA TRP A 185 -4.29 13.19 -8.36
C TRP A 185 -2.85 12.91 -8.77
N THR A 186 -1.89 13.03 -7.86
CA THR A 186 -0.51 12.62 -8.14
C THR A 186 -0.43 11.12 -8.36
N ASP A 187 -1.10 10.31 -7.52
CA ASP A 187 -1.21 8.87 -7.68
C ASP A 187 -1.78 8.47 -9.04
N PHE A 188 -2.77 9.23 -9.55
CA PHE A 188 -3.33 8.99 -10.88
C PHE A 188 -2.25 9.06 -11.97
N PHE A 189 -1.44 10.12 -11.99
CA PHE A 189 -0.37 10.26 -12.98
C PHE A 189 0.75 9.25 -12.75
N GLN A 190 1.09 8.99 -11.50
CA GLN A 190 2.08 7.99 -11.11
C GLN A 190 1.66 6.60 -11.53
N GLY A 191 0.40 6.23 -11.32
CA GLY A 191 -0.16 4.97 -11.79
C GLY A 191 -0.13 4.81 -13.31
N MET A 192 -0.31 5.89 -14.06
CA MET A 192 -0.18 5.87 -15.52
C MET A 192 1.28 5.66 -15.96
N ILE A 193 2.24 6.28 -15.28
CA ILE A 193 3.68 6.07 -15.54
C ILE A 193 4.08 4.63 -15.24
N MET A 194 3.62 4.07 -14.11
CA MET A 194 3.87 2.69 -13.72
C MET A 194 3.33 1.70 -14.78
N LEU A 195 2.10 1.92 -15.22
CA LEU A 195 1.46 1.08 -16.25
C LEU A 195 2.24 1.13 -17.57
N ALA A 196 2.61 2.32 -18.03
CA ALA A 196 3.40 2.48 -19.25
C ALA A 196 4.75 1.77 -19.15
N ALA A 197 5.46 1.95 -18.03
CA ALA A 197 6.78 1.35 -17.83
C ALA A 197 6.73 -0.18 -17.80
N LEU A 198 5.78 -0.75 -17.05
CA LEU A 198 5.60 -2.20 -16.97
C LEU A 198 5.07 -2.82 -18.26
N LEU A 199 4.30 -2.09 -19.08
CA LEU A 199 3.91 -2.58 -20.40
C LEU A 199 5.07 -2.54 -21.39
N ILE A 200 5.85 -1.46 -21.40
CA ILE A 200 6.88 -1.24 -22.43
C ILE A 200 8.11 -2.12 -22.15
N ALA A 201 8.71 -2.02 -20.98
CA ALA A 201 10.03 -2.60 -20.73
C ALA A 201 10.10 -4.14 -20.91
N PRO A 202 9.24 -4.95 -20.26
CA PRO A 202 9.33 -6.41 -20.41
C PRO A 202 8.93 -6.90 -21.79
N LEU A 203 7.98 -6.25 -22.47
CA LEU A 203 7.59 -6.66 -23.82
C LEU A 203 8.70 -6.42 -24.83
N PHE A 204 9.42 -5.27 -24.73
CA PHE A 204 10.60 -5.02 -25.56
C PHE A 204 11.73 -6.00 -25.26
N ALA A 205 11.99 -6.28 -23.97
CA ALA A 205 13.01 -7.24 -23.56
C ALA A 205 12.74 -8.66 -24.13
N LEU A 206 11.48 -9.12 -24.06
CA LEU A 206 11.08 -10.41 -24.64
C LEU A 206 11.23 -10.43 -26.15
N ALA A 207 10.86 -9.34 -26.85
CA ALA A 207 11.02 -9.24 -28.30
C ALA A 207 12.49 -9.32 -28.72
N LEU A 208 13.39 -8.62 -28.01
CA LEU A 208 14.83 -8.66 -28.25
C LEU A 208 15.43 -10.02 -27.91
N ALA A 209 15.06 -10.63 -26.79
CA ALA A 209 15.51 -11.97 -26.42
C ALA A 209 15.11 -13.01 -27.51
N LYS A 210 13.89 -12.90 -28.03
CA LYS A 210 13.41 -13.77 -29.12
C LYS A 210 14.18 -13.52 -30.45
N ALA A 211 14.61 -12.29 -30.70
CA ALA A 211 15.42 -11.95 -31.88
C ALA A 211 16.89 -12.41 -31.77
N GLY A 212 17.29 -12.98 -30.62
CA GLY A 212 18.66 -13.39 -30.35
C GLY A 212 19.60 -12.26 -29.94
N ASP A 213 19.04 -11.13 -29.55
CA ASP A 213 19.74 -9.88 -29.25
C ASP A 213 19.88 -9.67 -27.71
N GLY A 214 20.06 -10.73 -26.96
CA GLY A 214 20.22 -10.71 -25.51
C GLY A 214 21.53 -11.30 -25.03
N ALA A 215 22.02 -10.87 -23.86
CA ALA A 215 23.23 -11.44 -23.24
C ALA A 215 23.02 -12.91 -22.81
N ALA A 216 21.76 -13.32 -22.69
CA ALA A 216 21.36 -14.67 -22.27
C ALA A 216 21.15 -15.62 -23.47
N THR A 217 21.61 -15.29 -24.67
CA THR A 217 21.57 -16.20 -25.82
C THR A 217 22.34 -17.48 -25.47
N GLY A 218 21.61 -18.51 -25.04
CA GLY A 218 22.17 -19.79 -24.56
C GLY A 218 22.30 -19.97 -23.04
N ALA A 219 21.96 -18.98 -22.20
CA ALA A 219 21.88 -19.21 -20.74
C ALA A 219 20.64 -20.07 -20.42
N ALA A 220 20.89 -21.25 -19.87
CA ALA A 220 19.82 -22.11 -19.41
C ALA A 220 19.10 -21.47 -18.23
N LEU A 221 17.77 -21.43 -18.29
CA LEU A 221 16.97 -21.07 -17.11
C LEU A 221 17.26 -22.08 -15.99
N PRO A 222 17.24 -21.66 -14.71
CA PRO A 222 17.37 -22.58 -13.60
C PRO A 222 16.39 -23.75 -13.74
N GLU A 223 16.85 -24.95 -13.36
CA GLU A 223 15.98 -26.11 -13.34
C GLU A 223 14.75 -25.84 -12.49
N GLY A 224 13.57 -26.18 -12.99
CA GLY A 224 12.32 -25.92 -12.27
C GLY A 224 11.84 -24.47 -12.28
N PHE A 225 12.49 -23.53 -12.99
CA PHE A 225 12.08 -22.11 -13.00
C PHE A 225 10.61 -21.93 -13.36
N PHE A 226 10.07 -22.72 -14.29
CA PHE A 226 8.67 -22.68 -14.68
C PHE A 226 7.76 -23.57 -13.81
N ASN A 227 8.27 -24.17 -12.74
CA ASN A 227 7.42 -24.91 -11.81
C ASN A 227 6.51 -23.93 -11.06
N PHE A 228 5.23 -23.99 -11.41
CA PHE A 228 4.21 -23.16 -10.80
C PHE A 228 3.69 -23.75 -9.48
N PHE A 229 3.60 -25.07 -9.41
CA PHE A 229 3.18 -25.79 -8.21
C PHE A 229 4.41 -26.18 -7.38
N THR A 230 4.74 -25.33 -6.43
CA THR A 230 5.81 -25.50 -5.45
C THR A 230 5.30 -26.19 -4.17
N THR A 231 5.76 -25.79 -3.02
CA THR A 231 5.28 -26.35 -1.76
C THR A 231 3.87 -25.82 -1.41
N PRO A 232 3.07 -26.58 -0.63
CA PRO A 232 1.81 -26.05 -0.10
C PRO A 232 2.00 -24.77 0.72
N GLN A 233 3.12 -24.62 1.41
CA GLN A 233 3.49 -23.44 2.19
C GLN A 233 3.62 -22.21 1.31
N ASP A 234 4.33 -22.31 0.17
CA ASP A 234 4.47 -21.21 -0.80
C ASP A 234 3.12 -20.77 -1.36
N ILE A 235 2.25 -21.73 -1.68
CA ILE A 235 0.92 -21.45 -2.24
C ILE A 235 0.05 -20.76 -1.20
N ILE A 236 0.01 -21.27 0.04
CA ILE A 236 -0.76 -20.69 1.13
C ILE A 236 -0.25 -19.29 1.47
N SER A 237 1.07 -19.13 1.55
CA SER A 237 1.71 -17.83 1.81
C SER A 237 1.44 -16.83 0.68
N GLY A 238 1.59 -17.25 -0.57
CA GLY A 238 1.29 -16.41 -1.72
C GLY A 238 -0.18 -15.96 -1.77
N LEU A 239 -1.13 -16.88 -1.56
CA LEU A 239 -2.54 -16.54 -1.47
C LEU A 239 -2.86 -15.66 -0.25
N GLY A 240 -2.13 -15.84 0.85
CA GLY A 240 -2.24 -15.08 2.07
C GLY A 240 -2.03 -13.57 1.87
N TRP A 241 -1.20 -13.17 0.91
CA TRP A 241 -1.01 -11.74 0.56
C TRP A 241 -2.32 -11.03 0.26
N GLY A 242 -3.29 -11.73 -0.34
CA GLY A 242 -4.62 -11.17 -0.62
C GLY A 242 -5.41 -10.74 0.61
N LEU A 243 -5.12 -11.32 1.79
CA LEU A 243 -5.80 -10.98 3.05
C LEU A 243 -5.53 -9.54 3.50
N GLY A 244 -4.38 -8.98 3.14
CA GLY A 244 -4.00 -7.61 3.46
C GLY A 244 -4.97 -6.55 2.95
N TYR A 245 -5.62 -6.79 1.79
CA TYR A 245 -6.58 -5.84 1.21
C TYR A 245 -7.82 -5.58 2.06
N PHE A 246 -8.11 -6.44 3.00
CA PHE A 246 -9.23 -6.23 3.91
C PHE A 246 -8.86 -5.35 5.11
N GLY A 247 -7.55 -5.16 5.36
CA GLY A 247 -7.04 -4.45 6.52
C GLY A 247 -6.22 -3.19 6.23
N MET A 248 -5.81 -2.93 4.98
CA MET A 248 -4.87 -1.87 4.62
C MET A 248 -5.53 -0.48 4.57
N PRO A 249 -5.31 0.40 5.56
CA PRO A 249 -6.14 1.59 5.72
C PRO A 249 -6.00 2.61 4.58
N HIS A 250 -4.78 2.83 4.06
CA HIS A 250 -4.55 3.80 2.99
C HIS A 250 -5.21 3.38 1.67
N ILE A 251 -5.45 2.09 1.43
CA ILE A 251 -6.17 1.59 0.26
C ILE A 251 -7.67 1.74 0.46
N ILE A 252 -8.20 1.20 1.56
CA ILE A 252 -9.65 1.12 1.78
C ILE A 252 -10.30 2.49 2.05
N ILE A 253 -9.53 3.51 2.44
CA ILE A 253 -10.03 4.88 2.57
C ILE A 253 -10.48 5.46 1.21
N ARG A 254 -9.90 4.98 0.09
CA ARG A 254 -10.34 5.38 -1.26
C ARG A 254 -11.77 4.93 -1.54
N PHE A 255 -12.22 3.81 -0.99
CA PHE A 255 -13.62 3.37 -1.10
C PHE A 255 -14.58 4.36 -0.43
N MET A 256 -14.16 4.89 0.73
CA MET A 256 -14.94 5.88 1.48
C MET A 256 -14.97 7.25 0.77
N SER A 257 -13.95 7.61 -0.01
CA SER A 257 -13.80 8.90 -0.64
C SER A 257 -14.61 9.09 -1.92
N LEU A 258 -15.14 8.01 -2.50
CA LEU A 258 -15.87 8.03 -3.77
C LEU A 258 -17.18 8.81 -3.67
N LYS A 259 -17.48 9.57 -4.73
CA LYS A 259 -18.62 10.47 -4.83
C LYS A 259 -19.97 9.75 -4.74
N SER A 260 -20.10 8.56 -5.34
CA SER A 260 -21.35 7.80 -5.40
C SER A 260 -21.10 6.31 -5.62
N GLU A 261 -22.11 5.46 -5.40
CA GLU A 261 -22.03 4.04 -5.73
C GLU A 261 -21.84 3.77 -7.23
N LYS A 262 -22.34 4.63 -8.10
CA LYS A 262 -22.13 4.55 -9.54
C LYS A 262 -20.63 4.73 -9.87
N GLU A 263 -19.99 5.71 -9.25
CA GLU A 263 -18.55 5.94 -9.42
C GLU A 263 -17.75 4.79 -8.79
N LEU A 264 -18.20 4.21 -7.67
CA LEU A 264 -17.56 3.07 -7.06
C LEU A 264 -17.56 1.84 -7.97
N ARG A 265 -18.69 1.51 -8.63
CA ARG A 265 -18.74 0.40 -9.59
C ARG A 265 -17.81 0.59 -10.77
N LYS A 266 -17.71 1.81 -11.30
CA LYS A 266 -16.76 2.13 -12.36
C LYS A 266 -15.31 2.00 -11.86
N SER A 267 -15.03 2.55 -10.68
CA SER A 267 -13.71 2.50 -10.03
C SER A 267 -13.26 1.06 -9.80
N SER A 268 -14.16 0.19 -9.37
CA SER A 268 -13.91 -1.24 -9.18
C SER A 268 -13.44 -1.91 -10.48
N VAL A 269 -14.12 -1.69 -11.60
CA VAL A 269 -13.71 -2.26 -12.90
C VAL A 269 -12.35 -1.73 -13.33
N ILE A 270 -12.14 -0.42 -13.25
CA ILE A 270 -10.87 0.22 -13.64
C ILE A 270 -9.73 -0.28 -12.75
N GLY A 271 -9.92 -0.26 -11.43
CA GLY A 271 -8.90 -0.66 -10.46
C GLY A 271 -8.51 -2.13 -10.59
N ILE A 272 -9.50 -3.03 -10.69
CA ILE A 272 -9.24 -4.47 -10.84
C ILE A 272 -8.49 -4.74 -12.16
N SER A 273 -8.91 -4.12 -13.26
CA SER A 273 -8.24 -4.29 -14.56
C SER A 273 -6.82 -3.77 -14.52
N TRP A 274 -6.60 -2.56 -13.99
CA TRP A 274 -5.28 -1.95 -13.87
C TRP A 274 -4.36 -2.80 -13.00
N THR A 275 -4.79 -3.20 -11.81
CA THR A 275 -4.01 -4.04 -10.88
C THR A 275 -3.67 -5.39 -11.49
N THR A 276 -4.61 -6.03 -12.16
CA THR A 276 -4.37 -7.32 -12.84
C THR A 276 -3.27 -7.19 -13.91
N ILE A 277 -3.33 -6.13 -14.73
CA ILE A 277 -2.31 -5.87 -15.75
C ILE A 277 -0.94 -5.62 -15.09
N ILE A 278 -0.87 -4.78 -14.07
CA ILE A 278 0.36 -4.47 -13.34
C ILE A 278 1.00 -5.76 -12.77
N LEU A 279 0.23 -6.60 -12.10
CA LEU A 279 0.74 -7.84 -11.50
C LEU A 279 1.25 -8.84 -12.55
N ILE A 280 0.51 -9.01 -13.66
CA ILE A 280 0.94 -9.86 -14.78
C ILE A 280 2.25 -9.32 -15.38
N MET A 281 2.33 -8.02 -15.64
CA MET A 281 3.50 -7.41 -16.24
C MET A 281 4.70 -7.36 -15.31
N SER A 282 4.47 -7.26 -14.00
CA SER A 282 5.51 -7.40 -12.97
C SER A 282 6.13 -8.81 -13.01
N ALA A 283 5.31 -9.85 -13.02
CA ALA A 283 5.80 -11.23 -13.16
C ALA A 283 6.53 -11.44 -14.51
N LEU A 284 6.00 -10.87 -15.58
CA LEU A 284 6.62 -10.93 -16.90
C LEU A 284 7.98 -10.20 -16.94
N THR A 285 8.18 -9.17 -16.12
CA THR A 285 9.47 -8.47 -15.98
C THR A 285 10.57 -9.41 -15.50
N ALA A 286 10.28 -10.31 -14.56
CA ALA A 286 11.23 -11.31 -14.09
C ALA A 286 11.63 -12.30 -15.19
N ILE A 287 10.63 -12.82 -15.91
CA ILE A 287 10.85 -13.75 -17.03
C ILE A 287 11.66 -13.08 -18.12
N ALA A 288 11.25 -11.87 -18.53
CA ALA A 288 11.94 -11.08 -19.53
C ALA A 288 13.39 -10.77 -19.12
N GLY A 289 13.59 -10.44 -17.84
CA GLY A 289 14.91 -10.19 -17.27
C GLY A 289 15.82 -11.42 -17.37
N ARG A 290 15.33 -12.60 -16.97
CA ARG A 290 16.09 -13.86 -17.10
C ARG A 290 16.45 -14.19 -18.55
N LEU A 291 15.50 -14.04 -19.46
CA LEU A 291 15.73 -14.37 -20.88
C LEU A 291 16.61 -13.35 -21.61
N TYR A 292 16.56 -12.07 -21.22
CA TYR A 292 17.30 -11.01 -21.88
C TYR A 292 18.66 -10.69 -21.23
N LEU A 293 18.73 -10.62 -19.90
CA LEU A 293 19.93 -10.26 -19.17
C LEU A 293 20.81 -11.46 -18.79
N GLY A 294 20.20 -12.64 -18.58
CA GLY A 294 20.88 -13.80 -17.98
C GLY A 294 20.99 -13.66 -16.47
N GLU A 295 22.18 -13.88 -15.92
CA GLU A 295 22.45 -13.67 -14.48
C GLU A 295 22.91 -12.25 -14.22
N ILE A 296 22.38 -11.66 -13.13
CA ILE A 296 22.79 -10.35 -12.62
C ILE A 296 23.07 -10.48 -11.12
N GLU A 297 23.98 -9.63 -10.58
CA GLU A 297 24.42 -9.69 -9.20
C GLU A 297 23.30 -9.33 -8.21
N ASP A 298 22.53 -8.29 -8.50
CA ASP A 298 21.41 -7.84 -7.66
C ASP A 298 20.09 -7.96 -8.41
N SER A 299 19.32 -8.96 -8.05
CA SER A 299 18.01 -9.24 -8.65
C SER A 299 16.99 -8.10 -8.45
N SER A 300 17.15 -7.27 -7.39
CA SER A 300 16.28 -6.11 -7.18
C SER A 300 16.43 -5.06 -8.28
N THR A 301 17.54 -5.08 -9.03
CA THR A 301 17.83 -4.16 -10.13
C THR A 301 17.43 -4.67 -11.52
N VAL A 302 16.76 -5.83 -11.61
CA VAL A 302 16.34 -6.43 -12.89
C VAL A 302 15.64 -5.42 -13.82
N PHE A 303 14.66 -4.70 -13.29
CA PHE A 303 13.92 -3.70 -14.09
C PHE A 303 14.84 -2.54 -14.52
N ILE A 304 15.67 -2.01 -13.61
CA ILE A 304 16.59 -0.90 -13.88
C ILE A 304 17.60 -1.30 -14.95
N THR A 305 18.24 -2.45 -14.77
CA THR A 305 19.28 -2.96 -15.68
C THR A 305 18.70 -3.23 -17.07
N MET A 306 17.53 -3.84 -17.14
CA MET A 306 16.83 -4.11 -18.39
C MET A 306 16.49 -2.82 -19.14
N VAL A 307 15.90 -1.83 -18.46
CA VAL A 307 15.53 -0.55 -19.07
C VAL A 307 16.76 0.18 -19.60
N ARG A 308 17.83 0.30 -18.81
CA ARG A 308 19.05 1.02 -19.19
C ARG A 308 19.82 0.33 -20.33
N ARG A 309 19.67 -0.98 -20.47
CA ARG A 309 20.31 -1.72 -21.55
C ARG A 309 19.57 -1.61 -22.88
N ILE A 310 18.24 -1.51 -22.83
CA ILE A 310 17.37 -1.51 -24.02
C ILE A 310 17.16 -0.10 -24.58
N PHE A 311 16.96 0.89 -23.71
CA PHE A 311 16.45 2.19 -24.11
C PHE A 311 17.52 3.30 -24.03
N PRO A 312 17.44 4.31 -24.93
CA PRO A 312 18.29 5.50 -24.83
C PRO A 312 17.92 6.28 -23.55
N ALA A 313 18.87 7.06 -23.05
CA ALA A 313 18.82 7.72 -21.73
C ALA A 313 17.52 8.49 -21.43
N LEU A 314 16.94 9.19 -22.41
CA LEU A 314 15.68 9.92 -22.25
C LEU A 314 14.52 8.98 -21.94
N VAL A 315 14.38 7.91 -22.72
CA VAL A 315 13.32 6.91 -22.55
C VAL A 315 13.57 6.10 -21.28
N SER A 316 14.83 5.73 -21.01
CA SER A 316 15.25 5.09 -19.76
C SER A 316 14.85 5.92 -18.55
N GLY A 317 15.13 7.21 -18.52
CA GLY A 317 14.73 8.10 -17.44
C GLY A 317 13.22 8.15 -17.22
N LEU A 318 12.43 8.20 -18.32
CA LEU A 318 10.96 8.18 -18.24
C LEU A 318 10.44 6.86 -17.65
N LEU A 319 10.95 5.71 -18.12
CA LEU A 319 10.54 4.40 -17.62
C LEU A 319 11.01 4.16 -16.18
N LEU A 320 12.21 4.61 -15.80
CA LEU A 320 12.74 4.51 -14.45
C LEU A 320 12.02 5.44 -13.46
N SER A 321 11.42 6.53 -13.94
CA SER A 321 10.53 7.37 -13.10
C SER A 321 9.33 6.59 -12.56
N ALA A 322 9.01 5.41 -13.10
CA ALA A 322 7.99 4.53 -12.55
C ALA A 322 8.36 3.99 -11.16
N ILE A 323 9.64 3.77 -10.86
CA ILE A 323 10.10 3.35 -9.52
C ILE A 323 9.88 4.49 -8.52
N LEU A 324 10.23 5.74 -8.91
CA LEU A 324 9.94 6.92 -8.10
C LEU A 324 8.44 7.10 -7.89
N SER A 325 7.66 6.94 -8.97
CA SER A 325 6.20 7.02 -8.93
C SER A 325 5.62 6.01 -7.94
N ALA A 326 6.03 4.76 -8.02
CA ALA A 326 5.57 3.69 -7.17
C ALA A 326 5.95 3.89 -5.68
N ALA A 327 7.20 4.28 -5.42
CA ALA A 327 7.66 4.54 -4.06
C ALA A 327 6.97 5.76 -3.44
N MET A 328 6.80 6.84 -4.20
CA MET A 328 6.24 8.11 -3.70
C MET A 328 4.74 8.02 -3.49
N SER A 329 3.96 7.45 -4.43
CA SER A 329 2.50 7.28 -4.30
C SER A 329 2.11 6.43 -3.10
N THR A 330 2.94 5.47 -2.75
CA THR A 330 2.71 4.65 -1.56
C THR A 330 3.12 5.39 -0.30
N ALA A 331 4.32 5.98 -0.27
CA ALA A 331 4.82 6.67 0.91
C ALA A 331 3.92 7.86 1.32
N ASP A 332 3.51 8.73 0.39
CA ASP A 332 2.67 9.89 0.71
C ASP A 332 1.28 9.48 1.20
N SER A 333 0.69 8.44 0.59
CA SER A 333 -0.59 7.87 1.01
C SER A 333 -0.54 7.28 2.42
N GLN A 334 0.54 6.59 2.75
CA GLN A 334 0.77 6.01 4.08
C GLN A 334 1.06 7.08 5.13
N LEU A 335 1.90 8.04 4.80
CA LEU A 335 2.21 9.17 5.67
C LEU A 335 0.97 10.03 5.94
N LEU A 336 0.12 10.25 4.94
CA LEU A 336 -1.15 10.94 5.11
C LEU A 336 -2.11 10.14 5.99
N ALA A 337 -2.22 8.82 5.79
CA ALA A 337 -3.08 7.96 6.61
C ALA A 337 -2.61 7.92 8.07
N ALA A 338 -1.32 7.79 8.33
CA ALA A 338 -0.73 7.83 9.67
C ALA A 338 -0.93 9.19 10.35
N SER A 339 -0.71 10.26 9.60
CA SER A 339 -0.93 11.66 10.04
C SER A 339 -2.40 11.89 10.42
N SER A 340 -3.33 11.42 9.58
CA SER A 340 -4.77 11.50 9.82
C SER A 340 -5.18 10.74 11.07
N ALA A 341 -4.74 9.48 11.20
CA ALA A 341 -5.03 8.66 12.36
C ALA A 341 -4.48 9.30 13.65
N PHE A 342 -3.27 9.83 13.64
CA PHE A 342 -2.74 10.52 14.80
C PHE A 342 -3.52 11.79 15.13
N ALA A 343 -3.73 12.68 14.17
CA ALA A 343 -4.38 13.98 14.38
C ALA A 343 -5.85 13.81 14.81
N SER A 344 -6.61 13.00 14.06
CA SER A 344 -8.06 12.84 14.26
C SER A 344 -8.42 11.84 15.35
N ASP A 345 -7.61 10.80 15.56
CA ASP A 345 -7.95 9.69 16.46
C ASP A 345 -7.22 9.73 17.81
N VAL A 346 -6.09 10.45 17.89
CA VAL A 346 -5.32 10.57 19.14
C VAL A 346 -5.21 12.02 19.60
N TYR A 347 -4.67 12.90 18.76
CA TYR A 347 -4.36 14.27 19.18
C TYR A 347 -5.62 15.03 19.64
N LYS A 348 -6.63 15.15 18.78
CA LYS A 348 -7.87 15.88 19.08
C LYS A 348 -8.68 15.24 20.20
N PRO A 349 -8.98 13.92 20.20
CA PRO A 349 -9.84 13.33 21.22
C PRO A 349 -9.18 13.06 22.56
N VAL A 350 -7.84 12.88 22.60
CA VAL A 350 -7.11 12.45 23.81
C VAL A 350 -6.25 13.58 24.37
N ILE A 351 -5.44 14.23 23.52
CA ILE A 351 -4.42 15.19 23.96
C ILE A 351 -5.03 16.60 24.07
N ARG A 352 -5.76 17.05 23.05
CA ARG A 352 -6.26 18.43 23.00
C ARG A 352 -7.65 18.56 22.37
N LYS A 353 -8.66 18.33 23.17
CA LYS A 353 -10.08 18.29 22.74
C LYS A 353 -10.59 19.55 22.02
N LYS A 354 -9.93 20.70 22.19
CA LYS A 354 -10.26 21.98 21.55
C LYS A 354 -9.23 22.39 20.50
N ALA A 355 -8.48 21.43 19.94
CA ALA A 355 -7.52 21.72 18.88
C ALA A 355 -8.22 22.35 17.67
N SER A 356 -7.62 23.42 17.13
CA SER A 356 -8.06 24.02 15.88
C SER A 356 -7.64 23.14 14.69
N ASP A 357 -8.29 23.32 13.55
CA ASP A 357 -7.94 22.58 12.32
C ASP A 357 -6.48 22.84 11.91
N SER A 358 -5.99 24.08 12.05
CA SER A 358 -4.58 24.42 11.81
C SER A 358 -3.63 23.67 12.74
N GLU A 359 -3.97 23.55 14.02
CA GLU A 359 -3.18 22.82 15.01
C GLU A 359 -3.14 21.32 14.68
N MET A 360 -4.26 20.75 14.25
CA MET A 360 -4.33 19.35 13.83
C MET A 360 -3.48 19.06 12.58
N LEU A 361 -3.51 19.98 11.61
CA LEU A 361 -2.66 19.86 10.42
C LEU A 361 -1.18 19.90 10.78
N TRP A 362 -0.76 20.78 11.71
CA TRP A 362 0.62 20.84 12.17
C TRP A 362 1.02 19.59 12.97
N ALA A 363 0.15 19.08 13.83
CA ALA A 363 0.39 17.82 14.55
C ALA A 363 0.62 16.67 13.57
N GLY A 364 -0.21 16.57 12.53
CA GLY A 364 -0.03 15.58 11.45
C GLY A 364 1.29 15.73 10.72
N ARG A 365 1.69 16.94 10.36
CA ARG A 365 2.95 17.23 9.67
C ARG A 365 4.18 16.84 10.51
N ILE A 366 4.14 17.07 11.81
CA ILE A 366 5.21 16.65 12.73
C ILE A 366 5.33 15.13 12.71
N VAL A 367 4.20 14.42 12.75
CA VAL A 367 4.18 12.95 12.67
C VAL A 367 4.80 12.44 11.37
N VAL A 368 4.51 13.07 10.22
CA VAL A 368 5.14 12.73 8.93
C VAL A 368 6.67 12.82 9.01
N ILE A 369 7.20 13.91 9.60
CA ILE A 369 8.65 14.08 9.77
C ILE A 369 9.22 12.99 10.69
N VAL A 370 8.57 12.72 11.82
CA VAL A 370 9.03 11.69 12.78
C VAL A 370 9.07 10.31 12.11
N ILE A 371 7.99 9.94 11.41
CA ILE A 371 7.93 8.66 10.68
C ILE A 371 9.06 8.60 9.65
N ALA A 372 9.26 9.65 8.86
CA ALA A 372 10.28 9.67 7.82
C ALA A 372 11.70 9.54 8.38
N VAL A 373 12.00 10.19 9.52
CA VAL A 373 13.30 10.06 10.19
C VAL A 373 13.52 8.63 10.68
N VAL A 374 12.55 8.03 11.35
CA VAL A 374 12.66 6.64 11.83
C VAL A 374 12.72 5.65 10.67
N ALA A 375 11.92 5.86 9.62
CA ALA A 375 11.96 5.04 8.41
C ALA A 375 13.31 5.12 7.70
N LEU A 376 13.93 6.30 7.66
CA LEU A 376 15.29 6.47 7.12
C LEU A 376 16.33 5.70 7.93
N MET A 377 16.24 5.72 9.27
CA MET A 377 17.12 4.93 10.13
C MET A 377 16.97 3.43 9.85
N ILE A 378 15.75 2.94 9.71
CA ILE A 378 15.47 1.54 9.35
C ILE A 378 16.04 1.23 7.95
N ALA A 379 15.75 2.08 6.96
CA ALA A 379 16.20 1.86 5.57
C ALA A 379 17.74 1.83 5.46
N SER A 380 18.43 2.61 6.28
CA SER A 380 19.90 2.72 6.29
C SER A 380 20.58 1.57 7.04
N ASP A 381 19.86 0.77 7.81
CA ASP A 381 20.43 -0.41 8.46
C ASP A 381 20.61 -1.54 7.42
N PRO A 382 21.85 -2.04 7.23
CA PRO A 382 22.11 -3.17 6.33
C PRO A 382 21.30 -4.44 6.69
N ASN A 383 20.93 -4.60 7.96
CA ASN A 383 20.20 -5.76 8.46
C ASN A 383 18.68 -5.59 8.37
N SER A 384 18.18 -4.48 7.85
CA SER A 384 16.73 -4.21 7.77
C SER A 384 15.96 -5.13 6.79
N GLY A 385 16.67 -5.99 6.08
CA GLY A 385 16.06 -6.90 5.10
C GLY A 385 15.90 -6.28 3.70
N SER A 386 15.24 -7.04 2.82
CA SER A 386 14.96 -6.62 1.45
C SER A 386 13.79 -5.61 1.39
N ILE A 387 13.63 -4.95 0.23
CA ILE A 387 12.46 -4.10 -0.04
C ILE A 387 11.17 -4.90 0.16
N MET A 388 11.13 -6.13 -0.37
CA MET A 388 9.97 -7.02 -0.26
C MET A 388 9.68 -7.42 1.19
N GLY A 389 10.71 -7.79 1.97
CA GLY A 389 10.55 -8.18 3.37
C GLY A 389 10.01 -7.04 4.26
N LEU A 390 10.46 -5.79 4.05
CA LEU A 390 9.90 -4.63 4.77
C LEU A 390 8.42 -4.40 4.44
N VAL A 391 8.03 -4.62 3.18
CA VAL A 391 6.62 -4.55 2.76
C VAL A 391 5.83 -5.67 3.40
N GLU A 392 6.32 -6.90 3.33
CA GLU A 392 5.70 -8.12 3.87
C GLU A 392 5.35 -7.95 5.35
N ASN A 393 6.31 -7.55 6.17
CA ASN A 393 6.11 -7.36 7.61
C ASN A 393 5.02 -6.32 7.92
N ALA A 394 5.01 -5.19 7.22
CA ALA A 394 3.99 -4.16 7.45
C ALA A 394 2.61 -4.58 6.92
N TRP A 395 2.57 -5.25 5.77
CA TRP A 395 1.36 -5.78 5.15
C TRP A 395 0.71 -6.85 6.01
N GLY A 396 1.53 -7.74 6.60
CA GLY A 396 1.10 -8.78 7.52
C GLY A 396 0.36 -8.22 8.72
N VAL A 397 0.99 -7.30 9.45
CA VAL A 397 0.39 -6.65 10.63
C VAL A 397 -0.94 -5.97 10.31
N PHE A 398 -1.02 -5.22 9.21
CA PHE A 398 -2.28 -4.57 8.82
C PHE A 398 -3.37 -5.57 8.46
N GLY A 399 -3.05 -6.55 7.63
CA GLY A 399 -4.00 -7.59 7.22
C GLY A 399 -4.50 -8.41 8.38
N ALA A 400 -3.61 -8.86 9.26
CA ALA A 400 -3.94 -9.69 10.42
C ALA A 400 -4.75 -8.93 11.48
N ALA A 401 -4.37 -7.67 11.78
CA ALA A 401 -5.04 -6.88 12.80
C ALA A 401 -6.41 -6.35 12.35
N PHE A 402 -6.48 -5.77 11.17
CA PHE A 402 -7.67 -5.02 10.74
C PHE A 402 -8.57 -5.79 9.78
N GLY A 403 -8.03 -6.69 8.95
CA GLY A 403 -8.80 -7.43 7.96
C GLY A 403 -10.00 -8.16 8.55
N PRO A 404 -9.82 -9.04 9.55
CA PRO A 404 -10.92 -9.78 10.16
C PRO A 404 -12.00 -8.89 10.74
N VAL A 405 -11.61 -7.86 11.49
CA VAL A 405 -12.57 -7.01 12.21
C VAL A 405 -13.31 -6.05 11.27
N ILE A 406 -12.67 -5.59 10.19
CA ILE A 406 -13.36 -4.79 9.18
C ILE A 406 -14.38 -5.65 8.45
N LEU A 407 -14.01 -6.85 8.00
CA LEU A 407 -14.96 -7.78 7.36
C LEU A 407 -16.13 -8.11 8.29
N LEU A 408 -15.85 -8.50 9.53
CA LEU A 408 -16.92 -8.79 10.49
C LEU A 408 -17.80 -7.56 10.77
N SER A 409 -17.23 -6.37 10.87
CA SER A 409 -17.99 -5.13 11.10
C SER A 409 -19.01 -4.82 9.99
N LEU A 410 -18.69 -5.25 8.75
CA LEU A 410 -19.50 -5.03 7.57
C LEU A 410 -20.51 -6.16 7.31
N PHE A 411 -20.20 -7.40 7.71
CA PHE A 411 -20.99 -8.58 7.31
C PHE A 411 -21.62 -9.32 8.49
N TRP A 412 -21.20 -9.04 9.74
CA TRP A 412 -21.72 -9.74 10.90
C TRP A 412 -22.28 -8.78 11.96
N LYS A 413 -23.62 -8.75 12.02
CA LYS A 413 -24.38 -7.86 12.91
C LYS A 413 -24.03 -8.04 14.39
N ARG A 414 -23.68 -9.28 14.81
CA ARG A 414 -23.41 -9.68 16.21
C ARG A 414 -22.05 -9.22 16.73
N LEU A 415 -21.15 -8.69 15.87
CA LEU A 415 -19.83 -8.22 16.29
C LEU A 415 -19.99 -7.15 17.38
N THR A 416 -19.16 -7.26 18.45
CA THR A 416 -19.14 -6.32 19.58
C THR A 416 -17.88 -5.46 19.57
N PHE A 417 -17.91 -4.33 20.30
CA PHE A 417 -16.73 -3.49 20.50
C PHE A 417 -15.57 -4.29 21.13
N GLY A 418 -15.85 -5.09 22.19
CA GLY A 418 -14.85 -5.94 22.83
C GLY A 418 -14.25 -6.98 21.89
N GLY A 419 -15.10 -7.59 21.04
CA GLY A 419 -14.66 -8.52 20.01
C GLY A 419 -13.75 -7.86 18.98
N THR A 420 -14.05 -6.62 18.59
CA THR A 420 -13.20 -5.85 17.67
C THR A 420 -11.83 -5.57 18.26
N VAL A 421 -11.76 -5.10 19.52
CA VAL A 421 -10.49 -4.85 20.22
C VAL A 421 -9.68 -6.14 20.35
N ALA A 422 -10.33 -7.23 20.77
CA ALA A 422 -9.69 -8.55 20.91
C ALA A 422 -9.16 -9.08 19.56
N GLY A 423 -9.93 -8.90 18.48
CA GLY A 423 -9.52 -9.31 17.13
C GLY A 423 -8.29 -8.55 16.64
N ILE A 424 -8.26 -7.23 16.79
CA ILE A 424 -7.09 -6.41 16.42
C ILE A 424 -5.85 -6.83 17.24
N ALA A 425 -6.00 -6.95 18.55
CA ALA A 425 -4.90 -7.30 19.43
C ALA A 425 -4.36 -8.70 19.16
N ALA A 426 -5.23 -9.69 19.00
CA ALA A 426 -4.84 -11.07 18.72
C ALA A 426 -4.22 -11.22 17.32
N GLY A 427 -4.81 -10.56 16.31
CA GLY A 427 -4.28 -10.58 14.95
C GLY A 427 -2.87 -10.01 14.90
N ALA A 428 -2.66 -8.81 15.42
CA ALA A 428 -1.34 -8.19 15.47
C ALA A 428 -0.33 -9.00 16.31
N ALA A 429 -0.75 -9.50 17.48
CA ALA A 429 0.15 -10.26 18.36
C ALA A 429 0.60 -11.57 17.73
N VAL A 430 -0.31 -12.34 17.13
CA VAL A 430 0.02 -13.62 16.49
C VAL A 430 0.89 -13.38 15.26
N ASP A 431 0.60 -12.38 14.45
CA ASP A 431 1.40 -12.00 13.28
C ASP A 431 2.86 -11.71 13.70
N ILE A 432 3.06 -10.82 14.68
CA ILE A 432 4.40 -10.47 15.17
C ILE A 432 5.10 -11.67 15.81
N LEU A 433 4.40 -12.45 16.65
CA LEU A 433 4.98 -13.62 17.30
C LEU A 433 5.36 -14.70 16.28
N TRP A 434 4.55 -14.87 15.23
CA TRP A 434 4.86 -15.81 14.14
C TRP A 434 6.11 -15.39 13.38
N LEU A 435 6.21 -14.12 13.01
CA LEU A 435 7.39 -13.56 12.36
C LEU A 435 8.66 -13.77 13.20
N VAL A 436 8.60 -13.53 14.50
CA VAL A 436 9.78 -13.60 15.38
C VAL A 436 10.18 -15.03 15.73
N PHE A 437 9.22 -15.91 16.00
CA PHE A 437 9.50 -17.24 16.58
C PHE A 437 9.20 -18.42 15.65
N LEU A 438 8.40 -18.22 14.60
CA LEU A 438 7.89 -19.31 13.74
C LEU A 438 8.17 -19.06 12.25
N SER A 439 9.06 -18.12 11.91
CA SER A 439 9.48 -17.86 10.53
C SER A 439 10.04 -19.09 9.81
N SER A 440 10.62 -20.04 10.56
CA SER A 440 11.11 -21.32 10.02
C SER A 440 10.02 -22.26 9.47
N THR A 441 8.74 -21.91 9.62
CA THR A 441 7.63 -22.67 9.04
C THR A 441 7.40 -22.38 7.56
N ASP A 442 8.04 -21.33 7.03
CA ASP A 442 7.85 -20.80 5.66
C ASP A 442 6.39 -20.45 5.34
N ILE A 443 5.57 -20.22 6.39
CA ILE A 443 4.20 -19.72 6.25
C ILE A 443 4.19 -18.24 6.59
N TYR A 444 3.70 -17.44 5.66
CA TYR A 444 3.54 -16.01 5.83
C TYR A 444 2.67 -15.67 7.05
N GLU A 445 3.20 -14.87 7.97
CA GLU A 445 2.61 -14.55 9.27
C GLU A 445 1.19 -13.96 9.20
N ILE A 446 0.82 -13.32 8.09
CA ILE A 446 -0.54 -12.81 7.89
C ILE A 446 -1.60 -13.91 7.99
N VAL A 447 -1.29 -15.13 7.54
CA VAL A 447 -2.27 -16.23 7.50
C VAL A 447 -2.68 -16.65 8.92
N PRO A 448 -1.76 -17.08 9.81
CA PRO A 448 -2.11 -17.38 11.19
C PRO A 448 -2.59 -16.14 11.97
N GLY A 449 -2.02 -14.96 11.72
CA GLY A 449 -2.45 -13.70 12.34
C GLY A 449 -3.90 -13.35 12.00
N PHE A 450 -4.28 -13.43 10.72
CA PHE A 450 -5.66 -13.19 10.27
C PHE A 450 -6.64 -14.20 10.90
N ALA A 451 -6.29 -15.48 10.92
CA ALA A 451 -7.11 -16.53 11.54
C ALA A 451 -7.29 -16.29 13.04
N ALA A 452 -6.22 -15.92 13.75
CA ALA A 452 -6.29 -15.61 15.18
C ALA A 452 -7.15 -14.36 15.47
N GLY A 453 -6.99 -13.30 14.67
CA GLY A 453 -7.81 -12.09 14.75
C GLY A 453 -9.30 -12.39 14.53
N LEU A 454 -9.61 -13.20 13.52
CA LEU A 454 -10.98 -13.64 13.21
C LEU A 454 -11.58 -14.45 14.37
N LEU A 455 -10.86 -15.46 14.85
CA LEU A 455 -11.31 -16.31 15.96
C LEU A 455 -11.52 -15.51 17.25
N ALA A 456 -10.58 -14.65 17.62
CA ALA A 456 -10.69 -13.82 18.82
C ALA A 456 -11.89 -12.88 18.73
N ALA A 457 -12.09 -12.20 17.60
CA ALA A 457 -13.23 -11.32 17.40
C ALA A 457 -14.57 -12.07 17.51
N VAL A 458 -14.67 -13.24 16.91
CA VAL A 458 -15.89 -14.08 16.96
C VAL A 458 -16.13 -14.60 18.37
N VAL A 459 -15.14 -15.23 19.00
CA VAL A 459 -15.30 -15.85 20.31
C VAL A 459 -15.66 -14.80 21.37
N VAL A 460 -14.93 -13.68 21.44
CA VAL A 460 -15.22 -12.62 22.40
C VAL A 460 -16.59 -11.99 22.16
N SER A 461 -17.00 -11.82 20.90
CA SER A 461 -18.33 -11.32 20.59
C SER A 461 -19.44 -12.28 20.99
N LEU A 462 -19.25 -13.58 20.84
CA LEU A 462 -20.26 -14.60 21.24
C LEU A 462 -20.36 -14.72 22.75
N LEU A 463 -19.24 -14.66 23.47
CA LEU A 463 -19.19 -14.76 24.92
C LEU A 463 -19.63 -13.50 25.66
N SER A 464 -19.58 -12.34 25.00
CA SER A 464 -20.01 -11.05 25.57
C SER A 464 -21.52 -10.79 25.34
N LYS A 465 -22.06 -9.80 26.07
CA LYS A 465 -23.40 -9.28 25.76
C LYS A 465 -23.43 -8.77 24.33
N GLY A 466 -24.58 -8.91 23.67
CA GLY A 466 -24.77 -8.40 22.30
C GLY A 466 -24.44 -6.90 22.16
N PRO A 467 -24.26 -6.44 20.92
CA PRO A 467 -23.82 -5.07 20.65
C PRO A 467 -24.84 -3.99 21.11
N GLY A 468 -26.07 -4.39 21.44
CA GLY A 468 -27.15 -3.50 21.79
C GLY A 468 -27.99 -3.09 20.56
N LYS A 469 -29.28 -2.80 20.82
CA LYS A 469 -30.27 -2.52 19.76
C LYS A 469 -29.87 -1.34 18.87
N ASP A 470 -29.37 -0.26 19.46
CA ASP A 470 -28.97 0.94 18.69
C ASP A 470 -27.84 0.64 17.68
N VAL A 471 -26.88 -0.24 18.06
CA VAL A 471 -25.78 -0.67 17.19
C VAL A 471 -26.30 -1.62 16.09
N GLU A 472 -27.27 -2.45 16.41
CA GLU A 472 -27.94 -3.32 15.42
C GLU A 472 -28.79 -2.51 14.44
N ASP A 473 -29.51 -1.50 14.90
CA ASP A 473 -30.30 -0.58 14.09
C ASP A 473 -29.41 0.26 13.16
N LEU A 474 -28.20 0.64 13.62
CA LEU A 474 -27.19 1.28 12.78
C LEU A 474 -26.73 0.35 11.67
N PHE A 475 -26.49 -0.93 11.98
CA PHE A 475 -26.12 -1.94 10.98
C PHE A 475 -27.18 -2.08 9.90
N ASP A 476 -28.45 -2.24 10.29
CA ASP A 476 -29.57 -2.42 9.36
C ASP A 476 -29.73 -1.17 8.47
N ARG A 477 -29.70 0.02 9.05
CA ARG A 477 -29.71 1.29 8.29
C ARG A 477 -28.56 1.38 7.29
N ALA A 478 -27.36 0.95 7.67
CA ALA A 478 -26.20 0.99 6.78
C ALA A 478 -26.32 -0.02 5.62
N VAL A 479 -26.95 -1.17 5.85
CA VAL A 479 -27.23 -2.16 4.80
C VAL A 479 -28.24 -1.60 3.78
N ASP A 480 -29.28 -0.91 4.25
CA ASP A 480 -30.36 -0.38 3.42
C ASP A 480 -30.04 0.99 2.79
N LEU A 481 -28.95 1.64 3.20
CA LEU A 481 -28.55 2.95 2.72
C LEU A 481 -28.24 2.91 1.22
N LYS A 482 -29.04 3.61 0.42
CA LYS A 482 -28.76 3.90 -0.99
C LYS A 482 -27.97 5.20 -1.06
N SER A 483 -26.71 5.15 -1.46
CA SER A 483 -25.81 6.32 -1.46
C SER A 483 -25.12 6.55 -2.81
#